data_543547accf17cae2dd9433e194d526fc
#
_entry.id   543547accf17cae2dd9433e194d526fc
#
_cell.length_a   1.000
_cell.length_b   1.000
_cell.length_c   1.000
_cell.angle_alpha   90.00
_cell.angle_beta   90.00
_cell.angle_gamma   90.00
#
_symmetry.space_group_name_H-M   'P 1'
#
loop_
_entity.id
_entity.type
_entity.pdbx_description
1 polymer ?
#
loop_
_entity_poly.entity_id
_entity_poly.type
_entity_poly.pdbx_seq_one_letter_code
_entity_poly.pdbx_strand_id
1 'polypeptide(L)'
;IDNAIDKIVSKGNSKLALMACTLSYPTKYEDANLLRIQTLKKRYPNFMIGMSDHTLPEEHMAMPTISVALGARIIEKHYTMSRTLTGSGHFFSLEPNDVRKMVENIRLFERSLGDGTQGTAECEQKAKDGGRKSIVAKIDISNGTVIDKKMITFKRPGDGISPDDIEKIVGKKTLKNIKEDSQLNWKDLN
;
A
#
# COMPACT_ATOMS: atom_id res chain seq x y z
N ILE A 1 -14.77 29.27 6.92
CA ILE A 1 -13.32 28.97 7.05
C ILE A 1 -12.51 30.17 6.56
N ASP A 2 -12.70 30.64 5.31
CA ASP A 2 -11.91 31.72 4.69
C ASP A 2 -11.84 32.96 5.58
N ASN A 3 -12.97 33.50 6.04
CA ASN A 3 -13.01 34.66 6.93
C ASN A 3 -12.22 34.47 8.23
N ALA A 4 -12.16 33.27 8.77
CA ALA A 4 -11.39 32.97 9.99
C ALA A 4 -9.90 32.96 9.67
N ILE A 5 -9.52 32.33 8.57
CA ILE A 5 -8.13 32.30 8.09
C ILE A 5 -7.65 33.73 7.85
N ASP A 6 -8.39 34.52 7.09
CA ASP A 6 -8.03 35.91 6.75
C ASP A 6 -7.83 36.79 7.99
N LYS A 7 -8.74 36.67 8.98
CA LYS A 7 -8.62 37.40 10.25
C LYS A 7 -7.38 37.03 11.04
N ILE A 8 -7.02 35.73 11.09
CA ILE A 8 -5.86 35.26 11.84
C ILE A 8 -4.57 35.67 11.12
N VAL A 9 -4.50 35.43 9.80
CA VAL A 9 -3.33 35.76 8.98
C VAL A 9 -3.08 37.26 8.95
N SER A 10 -4.13 38.11 8.87
CA SER A 10 -4.01 39.54 8.91
C SER A 10 -3.40 40.09 10.24
N LYS A 11 -3.39 39.26 11.29
CA LYS A 11 -2.72 39.58 12.57
C LYS A 11 -1.29 39.03 12.67
N GLY A 12 -0.73 38.53 11.54
CA GLY A 12 0.64 38.06 11.46
C GLY A 12 0.86 36.59 11.84
N ASN A 13 -0.20 35.82 12.09
CA ASN A 13 -0.08 34.39 12.39
C ASN A 13 -0.48 33.53 11.17
N SER A 14 0.50 32.91 10.52
CA SER A 14 0.31 31.98 9.43
C SER A 14 0.44 30.49 9.85
N LYS A 15 0.76 30.22 11.12
CA LYS A 15 0.91 28.86 11.66
C LYS A 15 -0.47 28.31 12.05
N LEU A 16 -1.22 27.83 11.08
CA LEU A 16 -2.59 27.32 11.25
C LEU A 16 -2.66 25.86 10.87
N ALA A 17 -3.51 25.12 11.57
CA ALA A 17 -4.02 23.83 11.17
C ALA A 17 -5.56 23.90 11.02
N LEU A 18 -6.08 23.28 9.98
CA LEU A 18 -7.52 23.22 9.73
C LEU A 18 -8.05 21.82 10.05
N MET A 19 -9.06 21.73 10.88
CA MET A 19 -9.63 20.47 11.30
C MET A 19 -10.94 20.20 10.54
N ALA A 20 -11.03 19.05 9.86
CA ALA A 20 -12.31 18.51 9.42
C ALA A 20 -13.09 18.07 10.67
N CYS A 21 -14.30 18.59 10.86
CA CYS A 21 -15.08 18.36 12.07
C CYS A 21 -16.56 18.30 11.73
N THR A 22 -17.29 17.37 12.34
CA THR A 22 -18.76 17.36 12.37
C THR A 22 -19.22 17.61 13.80
N LEU A 23 -19.99 18.69 13.98
CA LEU A 23 -20.48 19.13 15.30
C LEU A 23 -21.71 18.32 15.73
N SER A 24 -21.49 17.06 16.05
CA SER A 24 -22.47 16.14 16.63
C SER A 24 -21.77 15.26 17.65
N TYR A 25 -22.38 15.05 18.82
CA TYR A 25 -21.77 14.42 19.98
C TYR A 25 -22.65 13.29 20.53
N PRO A 26 -22.46 12.02 20.15
CA PRO A 26 -21.49 11.55 19.15
C PRO A 26 -21.95 11.83 17.72
N THR A 27 -20.99 11.86 16.80
CA THR A 27 -21.26 11.84 15.36
C THR A 27 -21.54 10.40 14.91
N LYS A 28 -22.60 10.18 14.13
CA LYS A 28 -22.80 8.89 13.45
C LYS A 28 -21.70 8.67 12.40
N TYR A 29 -21.33 7.43 12.12
CA TYR A 29 -20.28 7.12 11.14
C TYR A 29 -20.64 7.66 9.74
N GLU A 30 -21.91 7.56 9.36
CA GLU A 30 -22.42 8.05 8.07
C GLU A 30 -22.26 9.58 7.90
N ASP A 31 -22.27 10.31 9.02
CA ASP A 31 -22.19 11.78 9.07
C ASP A 31 -20.75 12.29 9.27
N ALA A 32 -19.78 11.40 9.51
CA ALA A 32 -18.38 11.78 9.76
C ALA A 32 -17.71 12.46 8.56
N ASN A 33 -18.14 12.13 7.35
CA ASN A 33 -17.73 12.77 6.09
C ASN A 33 -16.20 12.95 5.97
N LEU A 34 -15.45 11.85 6.09
CA LEU A 34 -13.98 11.87 6.08
C LEU A 34 -13.38 12.45 4.81
N LEU A 35 -14.09 12.40 3.67
CA LEU A 35 -13.63 13.01 2.42
C LEU A 35 -13.45 14.53 2.53
N ARG A 36 -14.02 15.17 3.56
CA ARG A 36 -13.79 16.58 3.87
C ARG A 36 -12.31 16.88 4.09
N ILE A 37 -11.53 15.93 4.60
CA ILE A 37 -10.07 16.04 4.77
C ILE A 37 -9.40 16.32 3.42
N GLN A 38 -9.74 15.54 2.38
CA GLN A 38 -9.20 15.74 1.03
C GLN A 38 -9.67 17.06 0.41
N THR A 39 -10.94 17.44 0.63
CA THR A 39 -11.48 18.72 0.17
C THR A 39 -10.72 19.90 0.79
N LEU A 40 -10.47 19.87 2.11
CA LEU A 40 -9.69 20.89 2.80
C LEU A 40 -8.24 20.93 2.30
N LYS A 41 -7.61 19.77 2.14
CA LYS A 41 -6.24 19.67 1.63
C LYS A 41 -6.09 20.26 0.22
N LYS A 42 -7.06 19.99 -0.65
CA LYS A 42 -7.07 20.56 -2.00
C LYS A 42 -7.30 22.07 -2.00
N ARG A 43 -8.21 22.57 -1.16
CA ARG A 43 -8.57 23.99 -1.09
C ARG A 43 -7.51 24.83 -0.38
N TYR A 44 -6.83 24.28 0.63
CA TYR A 44 -5.88 24.96 1.48
C TYR A 44 -4.53 24.21 1.53
N PRO A 45 -3.81 24.12 0.41
CA PRO A 45 -2.60 23.29 0.31
C PRO A 45 -1.45 23.74 1.22
N ASN A 46 -1.46 25.01 1.66
CA ASN A 46 -0.42 25.58 2.50
C ASN A 46 -0.68 25.37 4.00
N PHE A 47 -1.82 24.82 4.40
CA PHE A 47 -2.15 24.56 5.78
C PHE A 47 -2.10 23.08 6.13
N MET A 48 -1.74 22.79 7.36
CA MET A 48 -1.85 21.43 7.90
C MET A 48 -3.33 21.08 8.07
N ILE A 49 -3.72 19.90 7.62
CA ILE A 49 -5.10 19.41 7.75
C ILE A 49 -5.15 18.31 8.79
N GLY A 50 -6.15 18.36 9.65
CA GLY A 50 -6.44 17.36 10.65
C GLY A 50 -7.90 16.90 10.64
N MET A 51 -8.22 16.00 11.54
CA MET A 51 -9.56 15.50 11.82
C MET A 51 -9.87 15.67 13.30
N SER A 52 -10.96 16.37 13.61
CA SER A 52 -11.59 16.39 14.92
C SER A 52 -12.76 15.39 14.87
N ASP A 53 -12.54 14.24 15.49
CA ASP A 53 -13.43 13.08 15.39
C ASP A 53 -14.30 12.94 16.64
N HIS A 54 -15.62 13.04 16.45
CA HIS A 54 -16.63 12.87 17.49
C HIS A 54 -17.42 11.56 17.34
N THR A 55 -16.98 10.62 16.53
CA THR A 55 -17.60 9.29 16.44
C THR A 55 -17.39 8.49 17.71
N LEU A 56 -18.26 7.52 17.97
CA LEU A 56 -18.05 6.57 19.06
C LEU A 56 -16.75 5.79 18.85
N PRO A 57 -16.01 5.47 19.93
CA PRO A 57 -14.92 4.51 19.85
C PRO A 57 -15.44 3.16 19.36
N GLU A 58 -14.81 2.62 18.32
CA GLU A 58 -15.11 1.28 17.82
C GLU A 58 -13.89 0.35 18.02
N GLU A 59 -14.12 -0.95 17.97
CA GLU A 59 -13.14 -1.95 18.37
C GLU A 59 -11.78 -1.80 17.66
N HIS A 60 -11.78 -1.39 16.39
CA HIS A 60 -10.57 -1.32 15.57
C HIS A 60 -9.94 0.07 15.49
N MET A 61 -10.55 1.10 16.08
CA MET A 61 -10.10 2.49 15.95
C MET A 61 -9.81 2.87 14.48
N ALA A 62 -10.71 2.44 13.58
CA ALA A 62 -10.51 2.60 12.14
C ALA A 62 -10.64 4.07 11.70
N MET A 63 -11.57 4.84 12.30
CA MET A 63 -11.86 6.21 11.86
C MET A 63 -10.63 7.12 11.91
N PRO A 64 -9.82 7.17 12.99
CA PRO A 64 -8.59 7.93 13.03
C PRO A 64 -7.56 7.45 11.99
N THR A 65 -7.41 6.13 11.82
CA THR A 65 -6.46 5.55 10.86
C THR A 65 -6.83 5.90 9.42
N ILE A 66 -8.12 5.79 9.06
CA ILE A 66 -8.64 6.19 7.74
C ILE A 66 -8.45 7.69 7.53
N SER A 67 -8.64 8.51 8.55
CA SER A 67 -8.40 9.96 8.48
C SER A 67 -6.96 10.28 8.12
N VAL A 68 -5.99 9.58 8.72
CA VAL A 68 -4.55 9.69 8.37
C VAL A 68 -4.30 9.22 6.94
N ALA A 69 -4.91 8.12 6.52
CA ALA A 69 -4.82 7.61 5.15
C ALA A 69 -5.34 8.62 4.11
N LEU A 70 -6.37 9.39 4.45
CA LEU A 70 -6.91 10.47 3.62
C LEU A 70 -6.08 11.76 3.67
N GLY A 71 -5.05 11.82 4.52
CA GLY A 71 -4.07 12.90 4.56
C GLY A 71 -4.17 13.82 5.78
N ALA A 72 -4.94 13.45 6.81
CA ALA A 72 -4.88 14.14 8.10
C ALA A 72 -3.50 13.98 8.75
N ARG A 73 -2.98 15.06 9.32
CA ARG A 73 -1.71 15.09 10.06
C ARG A 73 -1.90 15.31 11.55
N ILE A 74 -3.11 15.67 11.94
CA ILE A 74 -3.52 15.88 13.33
C ILE A 74 -4.82 15.11 13.54
N ILE A 75 -4.89 14.38 14.64
CA ILE A 75 -6.12 13.73 15.11
C ILE A 75 -6.47 14.34 16.46
N GLU A 76 -7.67 14.86 16.57
CA GLU A 76 -8.27 15.33 17.80
C GLU A 76 -9.45 14.44 18.16
N LYS A 77 -9.52 14.02 19.41
CA LYS A 77 -10.60 13.17 19.90
C LYS A 77 -10.83 13.38 21.39
N HIS A 78 -12.06 13.30 21.83
CA HIS A 78 -12.39 13.34 23.25
C HIS A 78 -11.73 12.18 24.00
N TYR A 79 -11.24 12.43 25.19
CA TYR A 79 -10.56 11.48 26.05
C TYR A 79 -11.16 11.45 27.46
N THR A 80 -11.23 10.29 28.07
CA THR A 80 -11.68 10.08 29.44
C THR A 80 -10.92 8.93 30.12
N MET A 81 -10.87 8.94 31.41
CA MET A 81 -10.36 7.81 32.18
C MET A 81 -11.38 6.64 32.27
N SER A 82 -12.66 6.93 32.19
CA SER A 82 -13.72 5.93 32.09
C SER A 82 -14.98 6.52 31.45
N ARG A 83 -15.57 5.79 30.52
CA ARG A 83 -16.85 6.14 29.90
C ARG A 83 -18.03 6.06 30.83
N THR A 84 -17.86 5.42 32.00
CA THR A 84 -18.90 5.33 33.05
C THR A 84 -18.98 6.54 33.96
N LEU A 85 -18.04 7.49 33.85
CA LEU A 85 -18.08 8.72 34.59
C LEU A 85 -19.30 9.57 34.22
N THR A 86 -19.85 10.28 35.22
CA THR A 86 -20.99 11.18 35.01
C THR A 86 -20.55 12.44 34.24
N GLY A 87 -21.33 12.84 33.24
CA GLY A 87 -21.06 14.01 32.40
C GLY A 87 -21.34 13.77 30.91
N SER A 88 -21.53 14.83 30.16
CA SER A 88 -22.00 14.77 28.77
C SER A 88 -20.99 14.28 27.76
N GLY A 89 -19.71 14.26 28.09
CA GLY A 89 -18.64 13.96 27.13
C GLY A 89 -17.98 12.59 27.30
N HIS A 90 -18.18 11.91 28.42
CA HIS A 90 -17.44 10.69 28.74
C HIS A 90 -17.84 9.49 27.88
N PHE A 91 -19.12 9.29 27.65
CA PHE A 91 -19.66 8.06 27.04
C PHE A 91 -19.17 7.82 25.58
N PHE A 92 -18.79 8.85 24.86
CA PHE A 92 -18.24 8.75 23.49
C PHE A 92 -16.74 9.03 23.40
N SER A 93 -16.07 9.25 24.54
CA SER A 93 -14.63 9.54 24.61
C SER A 93 -13.78 8.28 24.54
N LEU A 94 -12.52 8.42 24.11
CA LEU A 94 -11.53 7.35 24.18
C LEU A 94 -11.11 7.11 25.63
N GLU A 95 -11.00 5.85 26.00
CA GLU A 95 -10.30 5.41 27.20
C GLU A 95 -8.80 5.15 26.90
N PRO A 96 -7.95 4.97 27.93
CA PRO A 96 -6.51 4.78 27.70
C PRO A 96 -6.15 3.65 26.72
N ASN A 97 -6.89 2.54 26.76
CA ASN A 97 -6.67 1.41 25.84
C ASN A 97 -7.06 1.76 24.39
N ASP A 98 -8.12 2.55 24.20
CA ASP A 98 -8.54 3.00 22.88
C ASP A 98 -7.47 3.93 22.26
N VAL A 99 -6.91 4.84 23.07
CA VAL A 99 -5.81 5.73 22.63
C VAL A 99 -4.58 4.92 22.21
N ARG A 100 -4.20 3.90 23.01
CA ARG A 100 -3.09 3.01 22.67
C ARG A 100 -3.33 2.33 21.33
N LYS A 101 -4.49 1.71 21.16
CA LYS A 101 -4.88 1.01 19.94
C LYS A 101 -4.91 1.93 18.71
N MET A 102 -5.48 3.13 18.87
CA MET A 102 -5.47 4.17 17.83
C MET A 102 -4.05 4.50 17.39
N VAL A 103 -3.14 4.75 18.31
CA VAL A 103 -1.75 5.08 18.01
C VAL A 103 -1.05 3.91 17.33
N GLU A 104 -1.20 2.69 17.84
CA GLU A 104 -0.62 1.47 17.26
C GLU A 104 -1.08 1.26 15.81
N ASN A 105 -2.37 1.43 15.53
CA ASN A 105 -2.94 1.28 14.20
C ASN A 105 -2.42 2.36 13.24
N ILE A 106 -2.35 3.62 13.69
CA ILE A 106 -1.78 4.71 12.88
C ILE A 106 -0.31 4.41 12.55
N ARG A 107 0.51 4.00 13.53
CA ARG A 107 1.91 3.65 13.31
C ARG A 107 2.09 2.43 12.41
N LEU A 108 1.20 1.43 12.52
CA LEU A 108 1.19 0.30 11.61
C LEU A 108 0.90 0.75 10.18
N PHE A 109 -0.12 1.57 9.99
CA PHE A 109 -0.46 2.14 8.68
C PHE A 109 0.73 2.91 8.07
N GLU A 110 1.34 3.82 8.84
CA GLU A 110 2.48 4.63 8.38
C GLU A 110 3.67 3.76 7.91
N ARG A 111 3.98 2.68 8.64
CA ARG A 111 5.04 1.73 8.24
C ARG A 111 4.68 0.92 7.00
N SER A 112 3.39 0.67 6.79
CA SER A 112 2.90 -0.15 5.67
C SER A 112 2.70 0.64 4.39
N LEU A 113 2.78 1.98 4.47
CA LEU A 113 2.44 2.87 3.35
C LEU A 113 3.41 2.72 2.17
N GLY A 114 4.68 2.44 2.44
CA GLY A 114 5.72 2.38 1.41
C GLY A 114 5.92 3.72 0.69
N ASP A 115 6.65 3.68 -0.39
CA ASP A 115 6.94 4.85 -1.24
C ASP A 115 6.21 4.82 -2.61
N GLY A 116 5.42 3.77 -2.86
CA GLY A 116 4.69 3.57 -4.12
C GLY A 116 5.57 3.14 -5.30
N THR A 117 6.85 2.83 -5.08
CA THR A 117 7.75 2.36 -6.14
C THR A 117 7.27 1.02 -6.69
N GLN A 118 7.13 0.95 -8.01
CA GLN A 118 6.83 -0.30 -8.70
C GLN A 118 8.13 -1.08 -8.99
N GLY A 119 8.09 -2.37 -8.71
CA GLY A 119 9.23 -3.26 -8.94
C GLY A 119 9.17 -4.49 -8.06
N THR A 120 10.20 -5.32 -8.15
CA THR A 120 10.35 -6.47 -7.25
C THR A 120 11.01 -5.99 -5.96
N ALA A 121 10.32 -6.08 -4.83
CA ALA A 121 10.91 -5.79 -3.54
C ALA A 121 12.00 -6.83 -3.19
N GLU A 122 12.97 -6.44 -2.37
CA GLU A 122 14.05 -7.35 -1.96
C GLU A 122 13.52 -8.65 -1.34
N CYS A 123 12.48 -8.54 -0.52
CA CYS A 123 11.83 -9.70 0.11
C CYS A 123 11.17 -10.66 -0.90
N GLU A 124 10.86 -10.22 -2.11
CA GLU A 124 10.24 -11.02 -3.17
C GLU A 124 11.26 -11.77 -4.03
N GLN A 125 12.56 -11.43 -3.95
CA GLN A 125 13.58 -11.97 -4.85
C GLN A 125 13.60 -13.50 -4.83
N LYS A 126 13.60 -14.11 -3.65
CA LYS A 126 13.58 -15.57 -3.49
C LYS A 126 12.34 -16.22 -4.12
N ALA A 127 11.18 -15.60 -3.97
CA ALA A 127 9.94 -16.09 -4.56
C ALA A 127 9.95 -15.94 -6.11
N LYS A 128 10.53 -14.84 -6.59
CA LYS A 128 10.72 -14.59 -8.01
C LYS A 128 11.62 -15.65 -8.66
N ASP A 129 12.77 -15.94 -8.06
CA ASP A 129 13.73 -16.90 -8.58
C ASP A 129 13.16 -18.32 -8.62
N GLY A 130 12.46 -18.73 -7.55
CA GLY A 130 11.83 -20.04 -7.47
C GLY A 130 10.48 -20.15 -8.21
N GLY A 131 9.77 -19.05 -8.39
CA GLY A 131 8.40 -19.03 -8.97
C GLY A 131 8.37 -18.89 -10.48
N ARG A 132 9.34 -18.21 -11.08
CA ARG A 132 9.43 -18.04 -12.54
C ARG A 132 9.83 -19.34 -13.23
N LYS A 133 9.56 -19.41 -14.53
CA LYS A 133 9.89 -20.56 -15.36
C LYS A 133 10.99 -20.21 -16.35
N SER A 134 11.75 -21.22 -16.74
CA SER A 134 12.69 -21.18 -17.86
C SER A 134 12.19 -22.08 -19.00
N ILE A 135 12.70 -21.83 -20.20
CA ILE A 135 12.50 -22.73 -21.33
C ILE A 135 13.35 -23.99 -21.13
N VAL A 136 12.71 -25.15 -21.22
CA VAL A 136 13.27 -26.48 -20.94
C VAL A 136 13.01 -27.40 -22.14
N ALA A 137 13.95 -28.28 -22.46
CA ALA A 137 13.75 -29.29 -23.46
C ALA A 137 12.65 -30.28 -23.02
N LYS A 138 11.64 -30.50 -23.87
CA LYS A 138 10.56 -31.45 -23.64
C LYS A 138 10.94 -32.87 -24.06
N ILE A 139 11.95 -33.00 -24.92
CA ILE A 139 12.52 -34.23 -25.46
C ILE A 139 14.04 -34.08 -25.58
N ASP A 140 14.77 -35.16 -25.78
CA ASP A 140 16.19 -35.12 -26.16
C ASP A 140 16.34 -34.39 -27.50
N ILE A 141 17.21 -33.36 -27.55
CA ILE A 141 17.47 -32.56 -28.74
C ILE A 141 18.93 -32.77 -29.12
N SER A 142 19.18 -33.32 -30.31
CA SER A 142 20.54 -33.57 -30.81
C SER A 142 21.24 -32.28 -31.25
N ASN A 143 22.58 -32.28 -31.21
CA ASN A 143 23.39 -31.20 -31.77
C ASN A 143 23.04 -30.88 -33.23
N GLY A 144 22.97 -29.60 -33.59
CA GLY A 144 22.63 -29.14 -34.94
C GLY A 144 21.13 -29.15 -35.27
N THR A 145 20.27 -29.57 -34.34
CA THR A 145 18.83 -29.56 -34.55
C THR A 145 18.26 -28.15 -34.49
N VAL A 146 17.40 -27.81 -35.45
CA VAL A 146 16.64 -26.55 -35.44
C VAL A 146 15.50 -26.67 -34.42
N ILE A 147 15.46 -25.78 -33.45
CA ILE A 147 14.44 -25.79 -32.35
C ILE A 147 13.06 -25.45 -32.90
N ASP A 148 12.11 -26.36 -32.64
CA ASP A 148 10.66 -26.17 -32.84
C ASP A 148 9.96 -25.98 -31.50
N LYS A 149 8.84 -25.23 -31.46
CA LYS A 149 8.00 -25.03 -30.27
C LYS A 149 7.55 -26.36 -29.62
N LYS A 150 7.41 -27.43 -30.41
CA LYS A 150 7.00 -28.75 -29.90
C LYS A 150 8.09 -29.44 -29.07
N MET A 151 9.35 -29.05 -29.25
CA MET A 151 10.51 -29.63 -28.56
C MET A 151 10.77 -29.02 -27.19
N ILE A 152 10.06 -27.96 -26.83
CA ILE A 152 10.29 -27.18 -25.62
C ILE A 152 9.06 -27.08 -24.74
N THR A 153 9.30 -26.81 -23.46
CA THR A 153 8.27 -26.59 -22.44
C THR A 153 8.78 -25.57 -21.42
N PHE A 154 7.96 -25.24 -20.42
CA PHE A 154 8.30 -24.22 -19.41
C PHE A 154 8.25 -24.83 -18.00
N LYS A 155 9.39 -24.94 -17.34
CA LYS A 155 9.50 -25.48 -15.98
C LYS A 155 10.25 -24.49 -15.07
N ARG A 156 10.02 -24.59 -13.77
CA ARG A 156 10.80 -23.90 -12.73
C ARG A 156 12.16 -24.57 -12.55
N PRO A 157 13.21 -23.84 -12.10
CA PRO A 157 13.24 -22.42 -11.73
C PRO A 157 13.38 -21.48 -12.93
N GLY A 158 13.30 -20.16 -12.66
CA GLY A 158 13.35 -19.09 -13.67
C GLY A 158 14.73 -18.46 -13.85
N ASP A 159 15.80 -19.24 -13.72
CA ASP A 159 17.21 -18.84 -13.81
C ASP A 159 17.83 -19.11 -15.19
N GLY A 160 17.09 -19.69 -16.13
CA GLY A 160 17.46 -19.91 -17.53
C GLY A 160 16.83 -18.91 -18.50
N ILE A 161 16.65 -19.30 -19.77
CA ILE A 161 16.01 -18.45 -20.78
C ILE A 161 14.54 -18.24 -20.42
N SER A 162 14.09 -16.98 -20.36
CA SER A 162 12.71 -16.64 -20.08
C SER A 162 11.74 -17.21 -21.13
N PRO A 163 10.54 -17.66 -20.74
CA PRO A 163 9.46 -17.96 -21.67
C PRO A 163 9.14 -16.84 -22.66
N ASP A 164 9.32 -15.58 -22.26
CA ASP A 164 9.10 -14.41 -23.11
C ASP A 164 10.02 -14.35 -24.32
N ASP A 165 11.16 -15.06 -24.27
CA ASP A 165 12.14 -15.12 -25.35
C ASP A 165 11.92 -16.30 -26.33
N ILE A 166 10.77 -17.00 -26.26
CA ILE A 166 10.48 -18.18 -27.07
C ILE A 166 10.67 -17.91 -28.57
N GLU A 167 10.21 -16.78 -29.08
CA GLU A 167 10.31 -16.44 -30.50
C GLU A 167 11.77 -16.16 -30.93
N LYS A 168 12.65 -15.86 -29.98
CA LYS A 168 14.09 -15.64 -30.26
C LYS A 168 14.88 -16.94 -30.37
N ILE A 169 14.36 -18.04 -29.82
CA ILE A 169 15.05 -19.33 -29.81
C ILE A 169 14.48 -20.34 -30.83
N VAL A 170 13.20 -20.21 -31.18
CA VAL A 170 12.61 -21.03 -32.25
C VAL A 170 13.29 -20.71 -33.58
N GLY A 171 13.70 -21.74 -34.30
CA GLY A 171 14.47 -21.59 -35.54
C GLY A 171 15.98 -21.54 -35.36
N LYS A 172 16.52 -21.35 -34.15
CA LYS A 172 17.94 -21.47 -33.85
C LYS A 172 18.39 -22.94 -33.87
N LYS A 173 19.67 -23.17 -34.16
CA LYS A 173 20.27 -24.51 -34.09
C LYS A 173 20.96 -24.72 -32.75
N THR A 174 20.82 -25.95 -32.20
CA THR A 174 21.58 -26.36 -31.02
C THR A 174 23.05 -26.57 -31.36
N LEU A 175 23.93 -26.15 -30.46
CA LEU A 175 25.40 -26.31 -30.57
C LEU A 175 25.92 -27.55 -29.82
N LYS A 176 25.04 -28.25 -29.10
CA LYS A 176 25.32 -29.50 -28.38
C LYS A 176 24.03 -30.32 -28.19
N ASN A 177 24.19 -31.55 -27.73
CA ASN A 177 23.06 -32.36 -27.30
C ASN A 177 22.44 -31.78 -26.04
N ILE A 178 21.12 -31.60 -25.99
CA ILE A 178 20.36 -31.14 -24.86
C ILE A 178 19.42 -32.27 -24.42
N LYS A 179 19.54 -32.71 -23.18
CA LYS A 179 18.70 -33.77 -22.64
C LYS A 179 17.30 -33.26 -22.30
N GLU A 180 16.32 -34.17 -22.39
CA GLU A 180 14.99 -33.92 -21.86
C GLU A 180 15.07 -33.39 -20.43
N ASP A 181 14.17 -32.48 -20.08
CA ASP A 181 14.11 -31.78 -18.80
C ASP A 181 15.29 -30.85 -18.47
N SER A 182 16.23 -30.66 -19.38
CA SER A 182 17.32 -29.69 -19.19
C SER A 182 16.90 -28.30 -19.67
N GLN A 183 17.31 -27.26 -18.92
CA GLN A 183 17.12 -25.86 -19.33
C GLN A 183 17.96 -25.57 -20.60
N LEU A 184 17.35 -24.81 -21.53
CA LEU A 184 18.09 -24.22 -22.64
C LEU A 184 18.86 -22.99 -22.16
N ASN A 185 20.08 -22.82 -22.66
CA ASN A 185 20.94 -21.66 -22.40
C ASN A 185 21.30 -20.99 -23.72
N TRP A 186 21.47 -19.67 -23.71
CA TRP A 186 21.85 -18.91 -24.90
C TRP A 186 23.15 -19.39 -25.53
N LYS A 187 24.15 -19.82 -24.72
CA LYS A 187 25.41 -20.35 -25.15
C LYS A 187 25.31 -21.69 -25.91
N ASP A 188 24.19 -22.36 -25.82
CA ASP A 188 23.93 -23.67 -26.44
C ASP A 188 23.20 -23.53 -27.78
N LEU A 189 23.00 -22.29 -28.24
CA LEU A 189 22.22 -21.94 -29.44
C LEU A 189 23.01 -21.01 -30.35
N ASN A 190 22.81 -21.20 -31.67
CA ASN A 190 23.41 -20.35 -32.71
C ASN A 190 22.36 -19.43 -33.34
#